data_6712d2e54f2a19b8748f71b2de3c7821
#
_entry.id   6712d2e54f2a19b8748f71b2de3c7821
#
_cell.length_a   1.000
_cell.length_b   1.000
_cell.length_c   1.000
_cell.angle_alpha   90.00
_cell.angle_beta   90.00
_cell.angle_gamma   90.00
#
_symmetry.space_group_name_H-M   'P 1'
#
loop_
_entity.id
_entity.type
_entity.pdbx_description
1 polymer ?
#
loop_
_entity_poly.entity_id
_entity_poly.type
_entity_poly.pdbx_seq_one_letter_code
_entity_poly.pdbx_strand_id
1 'polypeptide(L)' 'MSHYTVGYHDKQNQHYEICEYAEDAYHAIKQASEDLEGFHNPHAAEYCIKEE' A
#
# COMPACT_ATOMS: atom_id res chain seq x y z
N MET A 1 -11.55 8.69 -8.57
CA MET A 1 -10.35 8.10 -7.96
C MET A 1 -10.05 8.82 -6.66
N SER A 2 -9.49 8.12 -5.72
CA SER A 2 -9.22 8.66 -4.38
C SER A 2 -7.78 8.38 -3.98
N HIS A 3 -7.33 9.13 -2.98
CA HIS A 3 -6.01 8.88 -2.38
C HIS A 3 -6.15 7.86 -1.27
N TYR A 4 -5.20 6.94 -1.23
CA TYR A 4 -5.16 5.88 -0.22
C TYR A 4 -3.79 5.85 0.42
N THR A 5 -3.74 5.58 1.72
CA THR A 5 -2.50 5.31 2.44
C THR A 5 -2.43 3.82 2.68
N VAL A 6 -1.41 3.19 2.10
CA VAL A 6 -1.17 1.75 2.24
C VAL A 6 0.01 1.55 3.18
N GLY A 7 -0.19 0.78 4.23
CA GLY A 7 0.84 0.54 5.23
C GLY A 7 1.26 -0.92 5.31
N TYR A 8 2.53 -1.16 5.60
CA TYR A 8 3.05 -2.51 5.74
C TYR A 8 4.36 -2.49 6.54
N HIS A 9 4.81 -3.68 6.97
CA HIS A 9 6.12 -3.85 7.59
C HIS A 9 6.99 -4.75 6.71
N ASP A 10 8.28 -4.46 6.68
CA ASP A 10 9.23 -5.30 5.95
C ASP A 10 9.74 -6.45 6.84
N LYS A 11 10.71 -7.20 6.33
CA LYS A 11 11.30 -8.35 7.05
C LYS A 11 12.01 -7.93 8.34
N GLN A 12 12.42 -6.67 8.41
CA GLN A 12 13.13 -6.14 9.57
C GLN A 12 12.18 -5.45 10.55
N ASN A 13 10.87 -5.61 10.31
CA ASN A 13 9.82 -5.03 11.13
C ASN A 13 9.82 -3.50 11.09
N GLN A 14 10.28 -2.93 9.98
CA GLN A 14 10.24 -1.50 9.76
C GLN A 14 8.89 -1.14 9.14
N HIS A 15 8.24 -0.13 9.70
CA HIS A 15 6.95 0.33 9.21
C HIS A 15 7.11 1.28 8.03
N TYR A 16 6.38 1.02 6.97
CA TYR A 16 6.37 1.87 5.77
C TYR A 16 4.95 2.21 5.38
N GLU A 17 4.78 3.41 4.87
CA GLU A 17 3.51 3.84 4.30
C GLU A 17 3.77 4.49 2.94
N ILE A 18 2.85 4.27 2.02
CA ILE A 18 2.90 4.91 0.71
C ILE A 18 1.51 5.42 0.36
N CYS A 19 1.45 6.57 -0.28
CA CYS A 19 0.19 7.13 -0.75
C CYS A 19 0.01 6.77 -2.22
N GLU A 20 -1.16 6.23 -2.55
CA GLU A 20 -1.50 5.84 -3.91
C GLU A 20 -2.82 6.47 -4.31
N TYR A 21 -2.90 6.88 -5.57
CA TYR A 21 -4.12 7.41 -6.15
C TYR A 21 -4.73 6.34 -7.03
N ALA A 22 -5.90 5.85 -6.65
CA ALA A 22 -6.48 4.69 -7.31
C ALA A 22 -8.01 4.72 -7.26
N GLU A 23 -8.63 3.87 -8.05
CA GLU A 23 -10.09 3.78 -8.11
C GLU A 23 -10.68 3.19 -6.84
N ASP A 24 -9.97 2.26 -6.23
CA ASP A 24 -10.42 1.60 -5.01
C ASP A 24 -9.22 1.08 -4.23
N ALA A 25 -9.49 0.54 -3.04
CA ALA A 25 -8.44 0.06 -2.15
C ALA A 25 -7.63 -1.08 -2.77
N TYR A 26 -8.30 -1.97 -3.48
CA TYR A 26 -7.62 -3.10 -4.11
C TYR A 26 -6.56 -2.61 -5.10
N HIS A 27 -6.92 -1.65 -5.95
CA HIS A 27 -5.98 -1.11 -6.93
C HIS A 27 -4.87 -0.31 -6.25
N ALA A 28 -5.19 0.38 -5.16
CA ALA A 28 -4.17 1.11 -4.41
C ALA A 28 -3.11 0.16 -3.86
N ILE A 29 -3.54 -0.96 -3.28
CA ILE A 29 -2.63 -1.97 -2.73
C ILE A 29 -1.79 -2.59 -3.85
N LYS A 30 -2.42 -2.88 -4.98
CA LYS A 30 -1.72 -3.46 -6.12
C LYS A 30 -0.65 -2.52 -6.65
N GLN A 31 -0.98 -1.24 -6.80
CA GLN A 31 -0.02 -0.24 -7.25
C GLN A 31 1.13 -0.08 -6.27
N ALA A 32 0.83 -0.11 -4.96
CA ALA A 32 1.86 -0.01 -3.94
C ALA A 32 2.85 -1.19 -4.05
N SER A 33 2.34 -2.38 -4.33
CA SER A 33 3.20 -3.56 -4.45
C SER A 33 4.11 -3.48 -5.67
N GLU A 34 3.71 -2.69 -6.68
CA GLU A 34 4.53 -2.49 -7.87
C GLU A 34 5.54 -1.37 -7.69
N ASP A 35 5.22 -0.38 -6.86
CA ASP A 35 6.04 0.82 -6.71
C ASP A 35 7.13 0.68 -5.66
N LEU A 36 6.99 -0.25 -4.73
CA LEU A 36 7.92 -0.38 -3.61
C LEU A 36 8.74 -1.66 -3.74
N GLU A 37 10.07 -1.52 -3.69
CA GLU A 37 10.95 -2.67 -3.62
C GLU A 37 10.71 -3.39 -2.30
N GLY A 38 10.61 -4.71 -2.38
CA GLY A 38 10.39 -5.54 -1.21
C GLY A 38 8.93 -5.70 -0.83
N PHE A 39 8.04 -4.90 -1.40
CA PHE A 39 6.61 -5.03 -1.18
C PHE A 39 5.99 -5.64 -2.42
N HIS A 40 6.23 -6.93 -2.62
CA HIS A 40 5.83 -7.62 -3.85
C HIS A 40 4.52 -8.37 -3.73
N ASN A 41 4.02 -8.52 -2.52
CA ASN A 41 2.82 -9.31 -2.26
C ASN A 41 1.72 -8.39 -1.74
N PRO A 42 0.61 -8.21 -2.48
CA PRO A 42 -0.49 -7.36 -1.99
C PRO A 42 -1.04 -7.80 -0.64
N HIS A 43 -0.88 -9.08 -0.30
CA HIS A 43 -1.32 -9.58 1.01
C HIS A 43 -0.43 -9.11 2.16
N ALA A 44 0.72 -8.52 1.85
CA ALA A 44 1.60 -7.96 2.88
C ALA A 44 1.09 -6.63 3.43
N ALA A 45 0.14 -6.00 2.74
CA ALA A 45 -0.44 -4.74 3.22
C ALA A 45 -1.20 -5.00 4.52
N GLU A 46 -0.91 -4.17 5.53
CA GLU A 46 -1.56 -4.29 6.83
C GLU A 46 -2.83 -3.47 6.90
N TYR A 47 -2.86 -2.36 6.17
CA TYR A 47 -4.04 -1.52 6.11
C TYR A 47 -4.01 -0.69 4.83
N CYS A 48 -5.18 -0.22 4.46
CA CYS A 48 -5.35 0.69 3.33
C CYS A 48 -6.45 1.67 3.72
N ILE A 49 -6.09 2.91 3.91
CA ILE A 49 -7.00 3.93 4.41
C ILE A 49 -7.30 4.92 3.30
N LYS A 50 -8.59 5.13 3.03
CA LYS A 50 -9.02 6.15 2.09
C LYS A 50 -8.91 7.51 2.76
N GLU A 51 -8.17 8.42 2.12
CA GLU A 51 -7.81 9.71 2.73
C GLU A 51 -8.78 10.84 2.40
N GLU A 52 -9.79 10.59 1.57
CA GLU A 52 -10.77 11.64 1.29
C GLU A 52 -12.19 11.15 1.20
#